data_79047e2fa64c794a07fce37a2b82c7a0
#
_entry.id   79047e2fa64c794a07fce37a2b82c7a0
#
_cell.length_a   1.000
_cell.length_b   1.000
_cell.length_c   1.000
_cell.angle_alpha   90.00
_cell.angle_beta   90.00
_cell.angle_gamma   90.00
#
_symmetry.space_group_name_H-M   'P 1'
#
loop_
_entity.id
_entity.type
_entity.pdbx_description
1 polymer ?
#
loop_
_entity_poly.entity_id
_entity_poly.type
_entity_poly.pdbx_seq_one_letter_code
_entity_poly.pdbx_strand_id
1 'polypeptide(L)'
;MTNKILTLHPEGKKGVNIDLGKYNLIKETILNIIQSHGEISYHEMNKIAIEELSHKFSGSIPWYVVTVKLDLEARGILERIPNTRPHKLRINE
;
A
#
# COMPACT_ATOMS: atom_id res chain seq x y z
N MET A 1 -9.92 22.99 1.61
CA MET A 1 -10.69 21.74 1.75
C MET A 1 -9.81 20.56 1.47
N THR A 2 -9.85 19.58 2.35
CA THR A 2 -9.12 18.33 2.13
C THR A 2 -9.94 17.40 1.25
N ASN A 3 -9.37 16.95 0.16
CA ASN A 3 -9.97 15.91 -0.66
C ASN A 3 -9.75 14.55 0.00
N LYS A 4 -10.74 13.70 -0.11
CA LYS A 4 -10.66 12.33 0.40
C LYS A 4 -10.89 11.33 -0.71
N ILE A 5 -10.39 10.12 -0.52
CA ILE A 5 -10.62 9.01 -1.43
C ILE A 5 -11.20 7.84 -0.62
N LEU A 6 -12.21 7.20 -1.19
CA LEU A 6 -12.74 5.96 -0.63
C LEU A 6 -11.90 4.81 -1.14
N THR A 7 -11.21 4.11 -0.22
CA THR A 7 -10.38 2.98 -0.61
C THR A 7 -11.24 1.77 -0.96
N LEU A 8 -10.67 0.88 -1.76
CA LEU A 8 -11.31 -0.37 -2.17
C LEU A 8 -10.70 -1.54 -1.42
N HIS A 9 -11.38 -2.67 -1.44
CA HIS A 9 -10.89 -3.91 -0.85
C HIS A 9 -11.03 -5.05 -1.87
N PRO A 10 -9.99 -5.89 -2.06
CA PRO A 10 -10.03 -6.93 -3.10
C PRO A 10 -11.12 -7.98 -2.90
N GLU A 11 -11.61 -8.15 -1.68
CA GLU A 11 -12.70 -9.08 -1.38
C GLU A 11 -14.08 -8.41 -1.41
N GLY A 12 -14.15 -7.16 -1.89
CA GLY A 12 -15.41 -6.42 -1.94
C GLY A 12 -15.91 -5.90 -0.60
N LYS A 13 -15.07 -5.96 0.43
CA LYS A 13 -15.41 -5.41 1.73
C LYS A 13 -15.45 -3.89 1.69
N LYS A 14 -16.14 -3.30 2.66
CA LYS A 14 -16.28 -1.86 2.74
C LYS A 14 -14.92 -1.21 2.97
N GLY A 15 -14.58 -0.21 2.16
CA GLY A 15 -13.37 0.57 2.32
C GLY A 15 -13.54 1.70 3.31
N VAL A 16 -12.53 2.56 3.41
CA VAL A 16 -12.53 3.71 4.30
C VAL A 16 -12.16 4.97 3.52
N ASN A 17 -12.66 6.12 3.98
CA ASN A 17 -12.29 7.41 3.44
C ASN A 17 -11.01 7.89 4.11
N ILE A 18 -10.00 8.21 3.32
CA ILE A 18 -8.74 8.75 3.85
C ILE A 18 -8.35 10.00 3.06
N ASP A 19 -7.51 10.82 3.65
CA ASP A 19 -7.00 12.02 3.01
C ASP A 19 -6.28 11.66 1.70
N LEU A 20 -6.64 12.33 0.61
CA LEU A 20 -6.06 12.03 -0.70
C LEU A 20 -4.56 12.28 -0.74
N GLY A 21 -4.07 13.32 -0.06
CA GLY A 21 -2.64 13.59 0.01
C GLY A 21 -1.89 12.46 0.69
N LYS A 22 -2.42 11.96 1.80
CA LYS A 22 -1.83 10.81 2.48
C LYS A 22 -1.88 9.54 1.64
N TYR A 23 -3.02 9.30 0.97
CA TYR A 23 -3.16 8.17 0.05
C TYR A 23 -2.09 8.22 -1.04
N ASN A 24 -1.92 9.37 -1.67
CA ASN A 24 -0.93 9.51 -2.75
C ASN A 24 0.50 9.28 -2.26
N LEU A 25 0.84 9.80 -1.09
CA LEU A 25 2.16 9.61 -0.51
C LEU A 25 2.44 8.14 -0.20
N ILE A 26 1.50 7.45 0.42
CA ILE A 26 1.64 6.03 0.75
C ILE A 26 1.70 5.20 -0.52
N LYS A 27 0.82 5.47 -1.49
CA LYS A 27 0.81 4.78 -2.78
C LYS A 27 2.15 4.91 -3.48
N GLU A 28 2.67 6.12 -3.59
CA GLU A 28 3.96 6.38 -4.23
C GLU A 28 5.09 5.64 -3.53
N THR A 29 5.09 5.67 -2.19
CA THR A 29 6.08 4.97 -1.39
C THR A 29 6.04 3.46 -1.65
N ILE A 30 4.85 2.86 -1.61
CA ILE A 30 4.68 1.43 -1.87
C ILE A 30 5.18 1.06 -3.27
N LEU A 31 4.76 1.82 -4.29
CA LEU A 31 5.12 1.51 -5.68
C LEU A 31 6.63 1.65 -5.91
N ASN A 32 7.25 2.66 -5.33
CA ASN A 32 8.71 2.85 -5.44
C ASN A 32 9.48 1.69 -4.79
N ILE A 33 9.03 1.24 -3.62
CA ILE A 33 9.67 0.12 -2.93
C ILE A 33 9.56 -1.16 -3.78
N ILE A 34 8.36 -1.46 -4.26
CA ILE A 34 8.15 -2.68 -5.04
C ILE A 34 8.92 -2.62 -6.37
N GLN A 35 8.91 -1.47 -7.03
CA GLN A 35 9.63 -1.30 -8.29
C GLN A 35 11.13 -1.52 -8.12
N SER A 36 11.69 -1.05 -7.00
CA SER A 36 13.12 -1.21 -6.72
C SER A 36 13.50 -2.66 -6.47
N HIS A 37 12.58 -3.48 -5.96
CA HIS A 37 12.84 -4.87 -5.61
C HIS A 37 12.34 -5.88 -6.65
N GLY A 38 11.48 -5.44 -7.58
CA GLY A 38 10.79 -6.33 -8.51
C GLY A 38 9.64 -7.06 -7.84
N GLU A 39 9.94 -7.85 -6.82
CA GLU A 39 8.95 -8.47 -5.95
C GLU A 39 9.45 -8.41 -4.51
N ILE A 40 8.53 -8.31 -3.55
CA ILE A 40 8.89 -8.15 -2.16
C ILE A 40 7.73 -8.65 -1.28
N SER A 41 8.06 -9.22 -0.11
CA SER A 41 7.02 -9.63 0.83
C SER A 41 6.35 -8.38 1.41
N TYR A 42 5.08 -8.52 1.78
CA TYR A 42 4.36 -7.45 2.46
C TYR A 42 5.10 -7.00 3.73
N HIS A 43 5.60 -7.96 4.49
CA HIS A 43 6.33 -7.68 5.74
C HIS A 43 7.54 -6.77 5.51
N GLU A 44 8.37 -7.09 4.52
CA GLU A 44 9.53 -6.29 4.16
C GLU A 44 9.14 -4.91 3.65
N MET A 45 8.14 -4.87 2.79
CA MET A 45 7.63 -3.60 2.24
C MET A 45 7.15 -2.68 3.36
N ASN A 46 6.39 -3.23 4.30
CA ASN A 46 5.86 -2.46 5.43
C ASN A 46 7.01 -1.90 6.29
N LYS A 47 8.02 -2.72 6.55
CA LYS A 47 9.19 -2.29 7.33
C LYS A 47 9.91 -1.13 6.66
N ILE A 48 10.16 -1.23 5.36
CA ILE A 48 10.85 -0.16 4.61
C ILE A 48 10.00 1.11 4.60
N ALA A 49 8.70 0.98 4.39
CA ALA A 49 7.79 2.12 4.37
C ALA A 49 7.78 2.86 5.72
N ILE A 50 7.78 2.11 6.82
CA ILE A 50 7.83 2.69 8.17
C ILE A 50 9.13 3.49 8.33
N GLU A 51 10.25 2.93 7.93
CA GLU A 51 11.55 3.61 8.02
C GLU A 51 11.57 4.89 7.20
N GLU A 52 11.05 4.86 5.97
CA GLU A 52 11.06 6.03 5.10
C GLU A 52 10.13 7.14 5.56
N LEU A 53 9.02 6.79 6.20
CA LEU A 53 7.97 7.75 6.52
C LEU A 53 7.94 8.18 7.98
N SER A 54 8.76 7.58 8.84
CA SER A 54 8.70 7.79 10.30
C SER A 54 8.83 9.26 10.73
N HIS A 55 9.51 10.10 9.98
CA HIS A 55 9.73 11.50 10.33
C HIS A 55 8.88 12.49 9.53
N LYS A 56 8.04 12.02 8.63
CA LYS A 56 7.31 12.93 7.74
C LYS A 56 5.85 12.53 7.51
N PHE A 57 5.36 11.56 8.25
CA PHE A 57 3.98 11.12 8.12
C PHE A 57 3.27 11.18 9.45
N SER A 58 2.09 11.78 9.46
CA SER A 58 1.24 11.87 10.65
C SER A 58 0.18 10.78 10.60
N GLY A 59 0.15 9.95 11.64
CA GLY A 59 -0.80 8.84 11.75
C GLY A 59 -0.10 7.51 11.83
N SER A 60 -0.88 6.43 11.87
CA SER A 60 -0.34 5.08 11.94
C SER A 60 0.13 4.62 10.56
N ILE A 61 1.43 4.63 10.34
CA ILE A 61 2.01 4.21 9.05
C ILE A 61 1.60 2.78 8.71
N PRO A 62 1.69 1.78 9.61
CA PRO A 62 1.26 0.41 9.27
C PRO A 62 -0.20 0.32 8.83
N TRP A 63 -1.09 1.08 9.48
CA TRP A 63 -2.50 1.09 9.12
C TRP A 63 -2.71 1.66 7.71
N TYR A 64 -2.04 2.78 7.40
CA TYR A 64 -2.14 3.38 6.07
C TYR A 64 -1.53 2.48 5.00
N VAL A 65 -0.40 1.83 5.30
CA VAL A 65 0.25 0.93 4.36
C VAL A 65 -0.67 -0.25 3.99
N VAL A 66 -1.26 -0.92 4.99
CA VAL A 66 -2.15 -2.06 4.70
C VAL A 66 -3.42 -1.59 3.96
N THR A 67 -3.96 -0.44 4.36
CA THR A 67 -5.18 0.10 3.74
C THR A 67 -4.96 0.43 2.27
N VAL A 68 -3.87 1.15 1.96
CA VAL A 68 -3.56 1.54 0.57
C VAL A 68 -3.11 0.32 -0.24
N LYS A 69 -2.35 -0.59 0.33
CA LYS A 69 -1.95 -1.83 -0.32
C LYS A 69 -3.16 -2.64 -0.78
N LEU A 70 -4.17 -2.80 0.08
CA LEU A 70 -5.40 -3.51 -0.29
C LEU A 70 -6.15 -2.78 -1.40
N ASP A 71 -6.19 -1.45 -1.35
CA ASP A 71 -6.78 -0.64 -2.40
C ASP A 71 -6.08 -0.85 -3.75
N LEU A 72 -4.75 -0.87 -3.75
CA LEU A 72 -3.97 -1.07 -4.96
C LEU A 72 -4.18 -2.47 -5.53
N GLU A 73 -4.33 -3.48 -4.68
CA GLU A 73 -4.69 -4.83 -5.12
C GLU A 73 -6.09 -4.85 -5.76
N ALA A 74 -7.05 -4.17 -5.13
CA ALA A 74 -8.42 -4.11 -5.63
C ALA A 74 -8.51 -3.40 -6.98
N ARG A 75 -7.64 -2.42 -7.21
CA ARG A 75 -7.60 -1.69 -8.48
C ARG A 75 -6.77 -2.39 -9.56
N GLY A 76 -6.15 -3.52 -9.22
CA GLY A 76 -5.33 -4.27 -10.16
C GLY A 76 -3.95 -3.67 -10.40
N ILE A 77 -3.51 -2.73 -9.57
CA ILE A 77 -2.18 -2.11 -9.69
C ILE A 77 -1.11 -3.02 -9.09
N LEU A 78 -1.43 -3.69 -8.00
CA LEU A 78 -0.57 -4.69 -7.37
C LEU A 78 -1.21 -6.06 -7.47
N GLU A 79 -0.39 -7.11 -7.50
CA GLU A 79 -0.87 -8.47 -7.40
C GLU A 79 -0.03 -9.26 -6.42
N ARG A 80 -0.68 -10.24 -5.77
CA ARG A 80 0.01 -11.18 -4.91
C ARG A 80 0.58 -12.30 -5.77
N ILE A 81 1.82 -12.69 -5.46
CA ILE A 81 2.46 -13.80 -6.15
C ILE A 81 1.95 -15.09 -5.50
N PRO A 82 1.30 -16.00 -6.27
CA PRO A 82 0.76 -17.23 -5.69
C PRO A 82 1.86 -18.10 -5.10
N ASN A 83 1.48 -18.88 -4.08
CA ASN A 83 2.34 -19.91 -3.47
C ASN A 83 3.60 -19.34 -2.80
N THR A 84 3.57 -18.09 -2.36
CA THR A 84 4.66 -17.50 -1.57
C THR A 84 4.21 -17.37 -0.10
N ARG A 85 5.13 -17.63 0.83
CA ARG A 85 4.89 -17.48 2.27
C ARG A 85 6.13 -16.91 2.95
N PRO A 86 6.05 -15.71 3.58
CA PRO A 86 4.88 -14.82 3.56
C PRO A 86 4.59 -14.35 2.13
N HIS A 87 3.35 -13.89 1.88
CA HIS A 87 2.99 -13.53 0.51
C HIS A 87 3.83 -12.36 -0.01
N LYS A 88 4.21 -12.47 -1.26
CA LYS A 88 4.96 -11.43 -1.96
C LYS A 88 4.05 -10.67 -2.89
N LEU A 89 4.46 -9.45 -3.18
CA LEU A 89 3.74 -8.52 -4.04
C LEU A 89 4.60 -8.11 -5.20
N ARG A 90 3.97 -7.80 -6.32
CA ARG A 90 4.64 -7.19 -7.48
C ARG A 90 3.66 -6.23 -8.15
N ILE A 91 4.21 -5.32 -8.94
CA ILE A 91 3.38 -4.42 -9.75
C ILE A 91 2.79 -5.24 -10.88
N ASN A 92 1.49 -5.09 -11.10
CA ASN A 92 0.79 -5.78 -12.18
C ASN A 92 1.01 -4.98 -13.47
N GLU A 93 1.74 -5.55 -14.38
CA GLU A 93 2.05 -4.90 -15.66
C GLU A 93 1.31 -5.51 -16.83
#